data_f6edbd0c07aca8041d9d370721af073c
#
_entry.id   f6edbd0c07aca8041d9d370721af073c
#
_cell.length_a   1.000
_cell.length_b   1.000
_cell.length_c   1.000
_cell.angle_alpha   90.00
_cell.angle_beta   90.00
_cell.angle_gamma   90.00
#
_symmetry.space_group_name_H-M   'P 1'
#
loop_
_entity.id
_entity.type
_entity.pdbx_description
1 polymer ?
#
loop_
_entity_poly.entity_id
_entity_poly.type
_entity_poly.pdbx_seq_one_letter_code
_entity_poly.pdbx_strand_id
1 'polypeptide(L)'
;MYNAQGTCYGGPGGGQINIVNNYYKAGPSHSLKSTTLNGLKVSVSSGKERGNQDRITQVTVSTSGNSDKNHPEFYGMTSRYFINGNTTETTKGSVTKNKDWKGISYDKGIPSLNGEYYSPDAKNFYGDNVAHVTISGKSCVKIKMDAPAPTGDVTTHSADEAFSKVLAYSGASLYRDEIDARYMEEAKTGTAKYKGSITQSPGIIDKVADVNGYTEANFGKGSRPADFDTDNDGIPDAWETANGLNPNDASDALTYSLDEKGYYTNLEVYANSLVEDIMKAGNTNATNAVDEYYPAWKNPTGISDYPVINPDDLVKVNYYSLDGTLLSAPQTGINIRKMIFRNGKVLTDKVIK
;
A
#
# COMPACT_ATOMS: atom_id res chain seq x y z
N MET A 1 -3.89 4.99 4.56
CA MET A 1 -2.97 5.10 5.73
C MET A 1 -3.75 4.93 7.03
N TYR A 2 -3.21 4.18 7.99
CA TYR A 2 -3.86 3.88 9.27
C TYR A 2 -2.92 4.15 10.45
N ASN A 3 -3.50 4.59 11.57
CA ASN A 3 -2.84 4.75 12.89
C ASN A 3 -1.62 5.69 12.91
N ALA A 4 -1.59 6.71 12.06
CA ALA A 4 -0.52 7.70 12.06
C ALA A 4 -0.55 8.60 13.30
N GLN A 5 0.59 8.84 13.92
CA GLN A 5 0.72 9.74 15.09
C GLN A 5 0.86 11.21 14.71
N GLY A 6 1.11 11.50 13.47
CA GLY A 6 1.32 12.84 12.94
C GLY A 6 0.65 13.05 11.60
N THR A 7 1.19 13.96 10.80
CA THR A 7 0.76 14.13 9.42
C THR A 7 1.03 12.89 8.58
N CYS A 8 0.14 12.61 7.66
CA CYS A 8 0.16 11.37 6.90
C CYS A 8 1.02 11.46 5.63
N TYR A 9 1.46 12.64 5.28
CA TYR A 9 2.34 12.86 4.15
C TYR A 9 3.53 13.74 4.55
N GLY A 10 4.70 13.35 4.14
CA GLY A 10 5.90 14.15 4.20
C GLY A 10 6.70 13.88 2.93
N GLY A 11 7.08 14.92 2.24
CA GLY A 11 7.79 14.80 0.98
C GLY A 11 8.86 15.88 0.82
N PRO A 12 9.63 15.85 -0.27
CA PRO A 12 10.59 16.90 -0.59
C PRO A 12 9.86 18.22 -0.76
N GLY A 13 10.48 19.31 -0.31
CA GLY A 13 10.01 20.66 -0.61
C GLY A 13 10.15 20.98 -2.08
N GLY A 14 9.28 21.83 -2.58
CA GLY A 14 9.27 22.27 -3.99
C GLY A 14 8.56 21.32 -4.96
N GLY A 15 8.00 21.87 -6.00
CA GLY A 15 7.35 21.11 -7.07
C GLY A 15 5.83 21.10 -7.02
N GLN A 16 5.26 20.31 -7.91
CA GLN A 16 3.81 20.10 -8.04
C GLN A 16 3.47 18.69 -7.60
N ILE A 17 2.48 18.55 -6.74
CA ILE A 17 2.17 17.30 -6.06
C ILE A 17 0.68 16.99 -6.19
N ASN A 18 0.37 15.79 -6.70
CA ASN A 18 -0.99 15.27 -6.74
C ASN A 18 -1.21 14.34 -5.55
N ILE A 19 -2.25 14.59 -4.75
CA ILE A 19 -2.70 13.73 -3.66
C ILE A 19 -4.17 13.43 -3.91
N VAL A 20 -4.43 12.25 -4.47
CA VAL A 20 -5.74 11.91 -5.01
C VAL A 20 -6.22 10.58 -4.44
N ASN A 21 -7.48 10.55 -4.02
CA ASN A 21 -8.21 9.35 -3.63
C ASN A 21 -7.58 8.52 -2.50
N ASN A 22 -6.86 9.17 -1.57
CA ASN A 22 -6.32 8.47 -0.41
C ASN A 22 -7.33 8.41 0.75
N TYR A 23 -7.26 7.34 1.51
CA TYR A 23 -8.01 7.17 2.75
C TYR A 23 -7.07 7.28 3.96
N TYR A 24 -7.33 8.22 4.84
CA TYR A 24 -6.60 8.45 6.09
C TYR A 24 -7.48 8.05 7.26
N LYS A 25 -7.17 6.91 7.88
CA LYS A 25 -7.95 6.32 8.96
C LYS A 25 -7.31 6.56 10.32
N ALA A 26 -8.08 7.10 11.23
CA ALA A 26 -7.67 7.23 12.62
C ALA A 26 -7.50 5.87 13.30
N GLY A 27 -6.46 5.72 14.09
CA GLY A 27 -6.21 4.53 14.90
C GLY A 27 -5.97 4.88 16.37
N PRO A 28 -5.75 3.88 17.22
CA PRO A 28 -5.63 4.11 18.67
C PRO A 28 -4.41 4.93 19.09
N SER A 29 -3.35 4.92 18.30
CA SER A 29 -2.13 5.68 18.58
C SER A 29 -2.26 7.18 18.29
N HIS A 30 -3.14 7.53 17.37
CA HIS A 30 -3.31 8.93 16.97
C HIS A 30 -3.75 9.84 18.14
N SER A 31 -4.56 9.31 19.05
CA SER A 31 -5.14 10.09 20.16
C SER A 31 -4.19 10.44 21.28
N LEU A 32 -2.97 9.95 21.28
CA LEU A 32 -2.02 10.23 22.37
C LEU A 32 -1.61 11.69 22.44
N LYS A 33 -1.71 12.42 21.32
CA LYS A 33 -1.30 13.83 21.24
C LYS A 33 -2.36 14.78 20.67
N SER A 34 -3.37 14.26 19.99
CA SER A 34 -4.42 15.05 19.36
C SER A 34 -5.72 14.28 19.30
N THR A 35 -6.83 14.98 19.46
CA THR A 35 -8.16 14.40 19.26
C THR A 35 -8.61 14.47 17.80
N THR A 36 -7.90 15.24 16.98
CA THR A 36 -8.23 15.46 15.57
C THR A 36 -7.15 14.88 14.67
N LEU A 37 -7.52 14.04 13.74
CA LEU A 37 -6.66 13.54 12.69
C LEU A 37 -6.74 14.49 11.50
N ASN A 38 -5.62 15.13 11.20
CA ASN A 38 -5.42 15.83 9.94
C ASN A 38 -4.64 14.89 9.02
N GLY A 39 -5.24 14.47 7.93
CA GLY A 39 -4.63 13.55 6.98
C GLY A 39 -3.40 14.15 6.30
N LEU A 40 -3.41 15.47 6.16
CA LEU A 40 -2.33 16.21 5.53
C LEU A 40 -2.14 17.54 6.24
N LYS A 41 -0.90 17.93 6.43
CA LYS A 41 -0.52 19.24 6.95
C LYS A 41 0.28 20.00 5.90
N VAL A 42 -0.15 21.20 5.59
CA VAL A 42 0.61 22.13 4.78
C VAL A 42 1.31 23.13 5.70
N SER A 43 2.63 23.21 5.62
CA SER A 43 3.44 24.14 6.37
C SER A 43 4.28 24.99 5.43
N VAL A 44 4.52 26.22 5.83
CA VAL A 44 5.51 27.08 5.21
C VAL A 44 6.67 27.20 6.18
N SER A 45 7.83 26.72 5.80
CA SER A 45 9.01 26.79 6.63
C SER A 45 9.52 28.23 6.70
N SER A 46 9.90 28.67 7.89
CA SER A 46 10.54 29.96 8.10
C SER A 46 12.01 29.97 7.69
N GLY A 47 12.53 28.88 7.22
CA GLY A 47 13.93 28.71 6.87
C GLY A 47 14.84 28.23 7.99
N LYS A 48 14.29 28.09 9.18
CA LYS A 48 15.03 27.59 10.36
C LYS A 48 14.66 26.18 10.73
N GLU A 49 13.50 25.72 10.31
CA GLU A 49 13.04 24.37 10.59
C GLU A 49 13.87 23.37 9.82
N ARG A 50 14.03 22.30 10.48
CA ARG A 50 14.92 21.27 10.05
C ARG A 50 14.35 19.91 10.19
N GLY A 51 14.87 19.07 9.39
CA GLY A 51 14.83 17.64 9.58
C GLY A 51 13.44 17.07 9.50
N ASN A 52 12.95 16.62 10.58
CA ASN A 52 11.75 15.80 10.68
C ASN A 52 10.42 16.56 10.59
N GLN A 53 10.49 17.84 10.25
CA GLN A 53 9.30 18.62 9.98
C GLN A 53 8.62 18.05 8.74
N ASP A 54 7.30 18.19 8.72
CA ASP A 54 6.55 17.93 7.53
C ASP A 54 7.06 18.75 6.38
N ARG A 55 7.58 18.05 5.43
CA ARG A 55 8.28 18.63 4.31
C ARG A 55 7.40 18.90 3.13
N ILE A 56 6.09 18.85 3.32
CA ILE A 56 5.17 19.24 2.27
C ILE A 56 5.47 20.61 1.75
N THR A 57 6.14 21.42 2.55
CA THR A 57 6.48 22.77 2.16
C THR A 57 7.85 23.20 2.66
N GLN A 58 8.87 22.47 2.43
CA GLN A 58 10.18 23.08 2.55
C GLN A 58 10.49 23.94 1.33
N VAL A 59 9.69 24.93 1.15
CA VAL A 59 10.17 26.07 0.42
C VAL A 59 10.59 27.10 1.41
N THR A 60 11.78 26.97 1.79
CA THR A 60 12.44 28.05 2.50
C THR A 60 12.92 29.05 1.50
N VAL A 61 12.25 30.17 1.49
CA VAL A 61 12.97 31.40 1.16
C VAL A 61 13.87 31.70 2.35
N SER A 62 14.87 30.88 2.60
CA SER A 62 15.89 31.25 3.57
C SER A 62 16.97 32.05 2.89
N THR A 63 17.09 33.26 3.32
CA THR A 63 18.21 34.12 3.01
C THR A 63 19.44 33.84 3.90
N SER A 64 19.33 32.93 4.85
CA SER A 64 20.40 32.65 5.82
C SER A 64 20.85 31.20 5.73
N GLY A 65 21.76 30.94 4.86
CA GLY A 65 22.86 30.00 5.04
C GLY A 65 22.60 28.50 5.24
N ASN A 66 21.36 28.02 5.16
CA ASN A 66 21.02 26.63 5.28
C ASN A 66 20.36 26.12 4.00
N SER A 67 20.89 26.50 2.88
CA SER A 67 20.64 25.86 1.61
C SER A 67 21.07 24.40 1.70
N ASP A 68 20.30 23.50 1.12
CA ASP A 68 20.85 22.22 0.73
C ASP A 68 21.98 22.54 -0.25
N LYS A 69 23.20 22.38 0.22
CA LYS A 69 24.41 22.70 -0.58
C LYS A 69 24.50 21.80 -1.83
N ASN A 70 23.77 20.68 -1.83
CA ASN A 70 23.78 19.73 -2.93
C ASN A 70 22.74 20.08 -4.01
N HIS A 71 21.69 20.82 -3.63
CA HIS A 71 20.57 21.15 -4.53
C HIS A 71 20.13 22.61 -4.38
N PRO A 72 21.01 23.57 -4.64
CA PRO A 72 20.70 24.99 -4.50
C PRO A 72 19.64 25.48 -5.49
N GLU A 73 19.39 24.72 -6.56
CA GLU A 73 18.38 25.02 -7.57
C GLU A 73 16.95 24.95 -7.02
N PHE A 74 16.68 24.09 -6.04
CA PHE A 74 15.35 23.96 -5.43
C PHE A 74 15.09 24.97 -4.30
N TYR A 75 16.08 25.76 -4.01
CA TYR A 75 16.02 26.70 -2.91
C TYR A 75 15.04 27.85 -3.17
N GLY A 76 14.04 27.98 -2.32
CA GLY A 76 12.99 28.99 -2.47
C GLY A 76 11.86 28.57 -3.42
N MET A 77 11.82 27.32 -3.86
CA MET A 77 10.73 26.79 -4.67
C MET A 77 9.51 26.44 -3.81
N THR A 78 8.35 26.94 -4.15
CA THR A 78 7.08 26.65 -3.45
C THR A 78 6.49 25.33 -3.89
N SER A 79 6.09 24.50 -2.94
CA SER A 79 5.28 23.33 -3.26
C SER A 79 3.84 23.74 -3.52
N ARG A 80 3.26 23.19 -4.58
CA ARG A 80 1.86 23.39 -4.94
C ARG A 80 1.17 22.03 -5.00
N TYR A 81 -0.11 22.00 -4.64
CA TYR A 81 -0.84 20.76 -4.44
C TYR A 81 -2.15 20.73 -5.21
N PHE A 82 -2.39 19.61 -5.87
CA PHE A 82 -3.72 19.19 -6.28
C PHE A 82 -4.21 18.10 -5.32
N ILE A 83 -5.26 18.39 -4.57
CA ILE A 83 -5.79 17.50 -3.53
C ILE A 83 -7.26 17.26 -3.83
N ASN A 84 -7.60 16.04 -4.21
CA ASN A 84 -8.94 15.71 -4.66
C ASN A 84 -9.33 14.27 -4.32
N GLY A 85 -10.59 14.05 -3.93
CA GLY A 85 -11.16 12.74 -3.67
C GLY A 85 -10.69 12.05 -2.38
N ASN A 86 -9.89 12.73 -1.55
CA ASN A 86 -9.37 12.13 -0.32
C ASN A 86 -10.41 12.08 0.78
N THR A 87 -10.34 11.08 1.61
CA THR A 87 -11.15 10.92 2.82
C THR A 87 -10.24 10.90 4.04
N THR A 88 -10.54 11.74 5.02
CA THR A 88 -9.79 11.82 6.29
C THR A 88 -10.76 11.70 7.46
N GLU A 89 -10.53 10.79 8.37
CA GLU A 89 -11.25 10.74 9.65
C GLU A 89 -10.77 11.88 10.54
N THR A 90 -11.69 12.66 11.08
CA THR A 90 -11.37 13.88 11.83
C THR A 90 -11.03 13.63 13.29
N THR A 91 -11.59 12.56 13.86
CA THR A 91 -11.40 12.19 15.26
C THR A 91 -11.38 10.68 15.42
N LYS A 92 -10.62 10.22 16.39
CA LYS A 92 -10.58 8.80 16.75
C LYS A 92 -11.98 8.34 17.18
N GLY A 93 -12.41 7.22 16.60
CA GLY A 93 -13.71 6.62 16.90
C GLY A 93 -14.91 7.41 16.35
N SER A 94 -14.69 8.50 15.64
CA SER A 94 -15.73 9.25 14.94
C SER A 94 -15.82 8.82 13.50
N VAL A 95 -17.05 8.66 13.01
CA VAL A 95 -17.32 8.47 11.58
C VAL A 95 -17.37 9.78 10.80
N THR A 96 -17.16 10.89 11.46
CA THR A 96 -17.08 12.21 10.79
C THR A 96 -15.80 12.25 9.97
N LYS A 97 -15.96 12.45 8.69
CA LYS A 97 -14.85 12.49 7.73
C LYS A 97 -14.75 13.88 7.11
N ASN A 98 -13.54 14.41 7.06
CA ASN A 98 -13.20 15.54 6.21
C ASN A 98 -12.66 15.01 4.88
N LYS A 99 -12.96 15.72 3.81
CA LYS A 99 -12.49 15.41 2.46
C LYS A 99 -11.61 16.53 1.96
N ASP A 100 -10.56 16.16 1.22
CA ASP A 100 -9.67 17.09 0.53
C ASP A 100 -9.19 18.23 1.44
N TRP A 101 -9.32 19.45 0.99
CA TRP A 101 -8.84 20.64 1.68
C TRP A 101 -9.45 20.87 3.07
N LYS A 102 -10.58 20.24 3.40
CA LYS A 102 -11.14 20.24 4.77
C LYS A 102 -10.33 19.38 5.75
N GLY A 103 -9.59 18.41 5.24
CA GLY A 103 -8.68 17.57 6.02
C GLY A 103 -7.28 18.16 6.16
N ILE A 104 -7.02 19.36 5.66
CA ILE A 104 -5.72 20.01 5.68
C ILE A 104 -5.61 20.97 6.85
N SER A 105 -4.50 20.93 7.57
CA SER A 105 -4.13 21.95 8.53
C SER A 105 -3.03 22.84 7.97
N TYR A 106 -3.10 24.12 8.31
CA TYR A 106 -2.12 25.10 7.89
C TYR A 106 -1.35 25.60 9.10
N ASP A 107 -0.04 25.80 8.93
CA ASP A 107 0.78 26.41 9.97
C ASP A 107 0.39 27.89 10.18
N LYS A 108 0.58 28.34 11.40
CA LYS A 108 0.36 29.72 11.76
C LYS A 108 1.30 30.63 10.98
N GLY A 109 0.76 31.61 10.32
CA GLY A 109 1.54 32.60 9.56
C GLY A 109 1.67 32.31 8.07
N ILE A 110 1.02 31.26 7.55
CA ILE A 110 0.90 31.10 6.10
C ILE A 110 0.11 32.26 5.51
N PRO A 111 0.63 32.97 4.51
CA PRO A 111 -0.08 34.05 3.85
C PRO A 111 -1.41 33.60 3.28
N SER A 112 -2.46 34.39 3.49
CA SER A 112 -3.78 34.13 2.90
C SER A 112 -4.35 35.41 2.28
N LEU A 113 -5.10 35.23 1.20
CA LEU A 113 -5.81 36.29 0.52
C LEU A 113 -7.14 35.74 -0.01
N ASN A 114 -8.25 36.39 0.30
CA ASN A 114 -9.60 35.98 -0.14
C ASN A 114 -9.95 34.51 0.16
N GLY A 115 -9.48 33.97 1.29
CA GLY A 115 -9.75 32.60 1.71
C GLY A 115 -8.83 31.53 1.09
N GLU A 116 -7.92 31.94 0.22
CA GLU A 116 -6.90 31.04 -0.36
C GLU A 116 -5.55 31.23 0.31
N TYR A 117 -4.72 30.19 0.33
CA TYR A 117 -3.42 30.18 0.93
C TYR A 117 -2.31 30.27 -0.12
N TYR A 118 -1.28 31.03 0.20
CA TYR A 118 -0.19 31.36 -0.69
C TYR A 118 1.17 31.10 -0.04
N SER A 119 2.19 30.93 -0.86
CA SER A 119 3.57 30.84 -0.40
C SER A 119 4.48 31.69 -1.30
N PRO A 120 5.52 32.32 -0.75
CA PRO A 120 6.48 33.07 -1.55
C PRO A 120 7.13 32.20 -2.62
N ASP A 121 7.20 32.72 -3.82
CA ASP A 121 7.94 32.15 -4.94
C ASP A 121 9.11 33.08 -5.30
N ALA A 122 10.18 32.99 -4.53
CA ALA A 122 11.25 34.01 -4.52
C ALA A 122 12.04 34.06 -5.83
N LYS A 123 12.09 32.96 -6.57
CA LYS A 123 12.87 32.88 -7.81
C LYS A 123 11.99 32.80 -9.06
N ASN A 124 10.69 32.99 -8.89
CA ASN A 124 9.73 32.85 -10.00
C ASN A 124 9.85 31.50 -10.72
N PHE A 125 9.91 30.40 -9.95
CA PHE A 125 10.06 29.04 -10.49
C PHE A 125 8.94 28.62 -11.41
N TYR A 126 7.74 29.14 -11.16
CA TYR A 126 6.56 28.81 -11.95
C TYR A 126 6.36 29.73 -13.15
N GLY A 127 7.20 30.79 -13.25
CA GLY A 127 7.15 31.73 -14.34
C GLY A 127 5.78 32.40 -14.52
N ASP A 128 5.55 32.95 -15.68
CA ASP A 128 4.29 33.63 -16.03
C ASP A 128 3.11 32.67 -16.24
N ASN A 129 3.35 31.36 -16.21
CA ASN A 129 2.31 30.35 -16.32
C ASN A 129 1.47 30.20 -15.05
N VAL A 130 1.91 30.77 -13.96
CA VAL A 130 1.21 30.76 -12.67
C VAL A 130 1.03 32.19 -12.16
N ALA A 131 -0.20 32.57 -11.88
CA ALA A 131 -0.50 33.89 -11.34
C ALA A 131 0.21 34.14 -10.01
N HIS A 132 0.96 35.24 -9.94
CA HIS A 132 1.59 35.71 -8.71
C HIS A 132 0.77 36.84 -8.10
N VAL A 133 0.72 36.87 -6.78
CA VAL A 133 0.12 37.97 -6.00
C VAL A 133 1.14 38.53 -5.02
N THR A 134 1.09 39.82 -4.75
CA THR A 134 1.97 40.44 -3.75
C THR A 134 1.30 40.39 -2.39
N ILE A 135 1.89 39.68 -1.43
CA ILE A 135 1.44 39.63 -0.04
C ILE A 135 2.61 40.05 0.85
N SER A 136 2.41 41.12 1.64
CA SER A 136 3.43 41.67 2.53
C SER A 136 4.75 41.95 1.80
N GLY A 137 4.69 42.50 0.58
CA GLY A 137 5.86 42.85 -0.23
C GLY A 137 6.58 41.66 -0.89
N LYS A 138 6.03 40.45 -0.84
CA LYS A 138 6.61 39.27 -1.46
C LYS A 138 5.75 38.80 -2.61
N SER A 139 6.37 38.37 -3.70
CA SER A 139 5.71 37.64 -4.78
C SER A 139 5.35 36.26 -4.28
N CYS A 140 4.08 35.91 -4.32
CA CYS A 140 3.53 34.66 -3.80
C CYS A 140 2.70 33.94 -4.85
N VAL A 141 2.73 32.62 -4.84
CA VAL A 141 1.86 31.76 -5.66
C VAL A 141 0.85 31.03 -4.80
N LYS A 142 -0.30 30.73 -5.38
CA LYS A 142 -1.35 29.95 -4.73
C LYS A 142 -0.85 28.52 -4.48
N ILE A 143 -1.00 28.03 -3.26
CA ILE A 143 -0.59 26.66 -2.88
C ILE A 143 -1.48 25.62 -3.55
N LYS A 144 -2.77 25.88 -3.63
CA LYS A 144 -3.75 24.99 -4.29
C LYS A 144 -3.64 25.11 -5.80
N MET A 145 -3.56 23.97 -6.48
CA MET A 145 -3.70 23.86 -7.92
C MET A 145 -5.16 23.54 -8.27
N ASP A 146 -5.65 24.14 -9.35
CA ASP A 146 -7.02 23.95 -9.83
C ASP A 146 -7.15 22.71 -10.74
N ALA A 147 -6.02 22.22 -11.26
CA ALA A 147 -5.90 20.99 -12.04
C ALA A 147 -4.69 20.16 -11.56
N PRO A 148 -4.69 18.84 -11.78
CA PRO A 148 -3.55 18.01 -11.43
C PRO A 148 -2.32 18.38 -12.25
N ALA A 149 -1.14 18.20 -11.65
CA ALA A 149 0.10 18.21 -12.40
C ALA A 149 0.10 17.02 -13.38
N PRO A 150 0.69 17.17 -14.58
CA PRO A 150 0.82 16.07 -15.53
C PRO A 150 1.54 14.88 -14.89
N THR A 151 0.95 13.71 -15.00
CA THR A 151 1.52 12.43 -14.54
C THR A 151 1.24 11.38 -15.61
N GLY A 152 1.91 10.24 -15.57
CA GLY A 152 1.47 9.07 -16.32
C GLY A 152 0.11 8.57 -15.82
N ASP A 153 -0.54 7.77 -16.63
CA ASP A 153 -1.80 7.15 -16.28
C ASP A 153 -1.61 6.17 -15.13
N VAL A 154 -2.56 6.15 -14.20
CA VAL A 154 -2.55 5.28 -13.03
C VAL A 154 -3.97 4.77 -12.78
N THR A 155 -4.10 3.47 -12.56
CA THR A 155 -5.38 2.89 -12.11
C THR A 155 -5.77 3.48 -10.76
N THR A 156 -6.95 4.08 -10.72
CA THR A 156 -7.39 4.87 -9.57
C THR A 156 -8.79 4.47 -9.13
N HIS A 157 -8.99 4.32 -7.84
CA HIS A 157 -10.29 4.09 -7.20
C HIS A 157 -10.74 5.33 -6.41
N SER A 158 -12.00 5.38 -5.99
CA SER A 158 -12.39 6.33 -4.95
C SER A 158 -11.68 5.98 -3.64
N ALA A 159 -11.54 6.94 -2.72
CA ALA A 159 -10.85 6.70 -1.44
C ALA A 159 -11.49 5.55 -0.63
N ASP A 160 -12.82 5.46 -0.61
CA ASP A 160 -13.52 4.40 0.12
C ASP A 160 -13.35 3.02 -0.56
N GLU A 161 -13.37 2.96 -1.89
CA GLU A 161 -13.08 1.73 -2.63
C GLU A 161 -11.60 1.33 -2.48
N ALA A 162 -10.67 2.29 -2.58
CA ALA A 162 -9.25 2.06 -2.36
C ALA A 162 -8.97 1.47 -0.97
N PHE A 163 -9.67 1.95 0.07
CA PHE A 163 -9.56 1.36 1.40
C PHE A 163 -9.98 -0.11 1.42
N SER A 164 -11.12 -0.43 0.81
CA SER A 164 -11.63 -1.80 0.71
C SER A 164 -10.68 -2.71 -0.08
N LYS A 165 -10.17 -2.21 -1.21
CA LYS A 165 -9.21 -2.95 -2.06
C LYS A 165 -7.87 -3.20 -1.35
N VAL A 166 -7.34 -2.21 -0.64
CA VAL A 166 -6.11 -2.38 0.15
C VAL A 166 -6.29 -3.45 1.22
N LEU A 167 -7.42 -3.46 1.94
CA LEU A 167 -7.72 -4.50 2.91
C LEU A 167 -7.80 -5.90 2.28
N ALA A 168 -8.39 -6.00 1.09
CA ALA A 168 -8.60 -7.29 0.43
C ALA A 168 -7.34 -7.81 -0.27
N TYR A 169 -6.58 -6.96 -0.96
CA TYR A 169 -5.60 -7.37 -1.96
C TYR A 169 -4.17 -6.91 -1.71
N SER A 170 -3.88 -6.05 -0.73
CA SER A 170 -2.50 -5.59 -0.47
C SER A 170 -1.67 -6.58 0.36
N GLY A 171 -0.36 -6.40 0.32
CA GLY A 171 0.60 -7.23 1.03
C GLY A 171 0.86 -8.55 0.30
N ALA A 172 1.25 -9.60 1.02
CA ALA A 172 1.44 -10.94 0.50
C ALA A 172 0.08 -11.60 0.20
N SER A 173 -0.60 -11.09 -0.83
CA SER A 173 -2.03 -11.31 -1.08
C SER A 173 -2.40 -12.76 -1.43
N LEU A 174 -1.45 -13.52 -2.00
CA LEU A 174 -1.65 -14.95 -2.27
C LEU A 174 -1.75 -15.75 -0.96
N TYR A 175 -0.87 -15.44 -0.01
CA TYR A 175 -0.87 -16.04 1.32
C TYR A 175 -0.37 -15.02 2.34
N ARG A 176 -1.26 -14.49 3.16
CA ARG A 176 -0.91 -13.58 4.24
C ARG A 176 -0.45 -14.34 5.47
N ASP A 177 0.72 -13.99 5.97
CA ASP A 177 1.17 -14.48 7.26
C ASP A 177 0.37 -13.83 8.41
N GLU A 178 0.72 -14.19 9.65
CA GLU A 178 0.05 -13.65 10.83
C GLU A 178 0.28 -12.14 11.02
N ILE A 179 1.37 -11.60 10.47
CA ILE A 179 1.72 -10.19 10.58
C ILE A 179 0.84 -9.39 9.63
N ASP A 180 0.79 -9.78 8.36
CA ASP A 180 -0.05 -9.14 7.35
C ASP A 180 -1.53 -9.24 7.71
N ALA A 181 -1.99 -10.43 8.12
CA ALA A 181 -3.37 -10.64 8.56
C ALA A 181 -3.73 -9.75 9.73
N ARG A 182 -2.83 -9.60 10.71
CA ARG A 182 -3.03 -8.68 11.83
C ARG A 182 -3.12 -7.22 11.40
N TYR A 183 -2.22 -6.76 10.54
CA TYR A 183 -2.28 -5.37 10.06
C TYR A 183 -3.56 -5.06 9.30
N MET A 184 -4.03 -6.00 8.49
CA MET A 184 -5.30 -5.83 7.78
C MET A 184 -6.48 -5.78 8.76
N GLU A 185 -6.52 -6.66 9.76
CA GLU A 185 -7.58 -6.66 10.77
C GLU A 185 -7.55 -5.39 11.64
N GLU A 186 -6.38 -4.96 12.09
CA GLU A 186 -6.22 -3.72 12.84
C GLU A 186 -6.65 -2.49 12.02
N ALA A 187 -6.29 -2.43 10.74
CA ALA A 187 -6.72 -1.36 9.85
C ALA A 187 -8.23 -1.39 9.60
N LYS A 188 -8.82 -2.57 9.42
CA LYS A 188 -10.26 -2.77 9.21
C LYS A 188 -11.06 -2.32 10.43
N THR A 189 -10.67 -2.77 11.62
CA THR A 189 -11.42 -2.55 12.86
C THR A 189 -11.10 -1.23 13.57
N GLY A 190 -9.98 -0.60 13.23
CA GLY A 190 -9.52 0.61 13.92
C GLY A 190 -8.93 0.32 15.30
N THR A 191 -8.42 -0.88 15.53
CA THR A 191 -7.86 -1.34 16.81
C THR A 191 -6.35 -1.55 16.74
N ALA A 192 -5.75 -1.96 17.84
CA ALA A 192 -4.37 -2.43 17.90
C ALA A 192 -4.26 -3.58 18.89
N LYS A 193 -3.68 -4.70 18.46
CA LYS A 193 -3.47 -5.88 19.30
C LYS A 193 -2.27 -5.71 20.23
N TYR A 194 -1.23 -5.07 19.75
CA TYR A 194 0.02 -4.86 20.48
C TYR A 194 0.33 -3.38 20.67
N LYS A 195 1.30 -3.10 21.53
CA LYS A 195 1.83 -1.75 21.76
C LYS A 195 3.34 -1.81 22.00
N GLY A 196 4.01 -0.71 21.76
CA GLY A 196 5.43 -0.57 22.07
C GLY A 196 5.71 -0.73 23.55
N SER A 197 6.72 -1.52 23.91
CA SER A 197 7.10 -1.76 25.31
C SER A 197 7.71 -0.52 25.98
N ILE A 198 8.29 0.40 25.21
CA ILE A 198 8.92 1.64 25.68
C ILE A 198 7.94 2.80 25.52
N THR A 199 7.47 3.03 24.31
CA THR A 199 6.61 4.18 23.97
C THR A 199 5.17 4.02 24.42
N GLN A 200 4.74 2.81 24.73
CA GLN A 200 3.35 2.44 25.06
C GLN A 200 2.36 2.84 23.92
N SER A 201 2.84 3.04 22.71
CA SER A 201 2.03 3.45 21.56
C SER A 201 1.25 2.26 21.00
N PRO A 202 -0.10 2.28 21.01
CA PRO A 202 -0.91 1.17 20.50
C PRO A 202 -0.72 0.98 18.98
N GLY A 203 -0.44 -0.24 18.53
CA GLY A 203 -0.23 -0.58 17.11
C GLY A 203 1.12 -0.14 16.53
N ILE A 204 2.00 0.43 17.37
CA ILE A 204 3.36 0.81 16.99
C ILE A 204 4.31 0.13 17.96
N ILE A 205 5.12 -0.81 17.47
CA ILE A 205 6.05 -1.58 18.27
C ILE A 205 7.42 -0.87 18.33
N ASP A 206 8.12 -1.04 19.45
CA ASP A 206 9.49 -0.53 19.62
C ASP A 206 10.55 -1.59 19.28
N LYS A 207 10.18 -2.86 19.35
CA LYS A 207 11.04 -4.01 19.05
C LYS A 207 10.20 -5.24 18.69
N VAL A 208 10.80 -6.19 17.99
CA VAL A 208 10.14 -7.43 17.53
C VAL A 208 9.54 -8.24 18.67
N ALA A 209 10.18 -8.20 19.86
CA ALA A 209 9.68 -8.89 21.06
C ALA A 209 8.31 -8.37 21.54
N ASP A 210 7.90 -7.15 21.16
CA ASP A 210 6.60 -6.58 21.55
C ASP A 210 5.41 -7.32 20.90
N VAL A 211 5.68 -8.11 19.87
CA VAL A 211 4.71 -8.96 19.17
C VAL A 211 5.00 -10.46 19.35
N ASN A 212 5.68 -10.84 20.44
CA ASN A 212 6.10 -12.21 20.74
C ASN A 212 7.19 -12.78 19.83
N GLY A 213 7.93 -11.91 19.15
CA GLY A 213 8.97 -12.29 18.22
C GLY A 213 8.43 -12.59 16.82
N TYR A 214 9.34 -13.01 15.96
CA TYR A 214 9.06 -13.47 14.62
C TYR A 214 9.43 -14.94 14.53
N THR A 215 8.51 -15.77 14.06
CA THR A 215 8.78 -17.19 13.82
C THR A 215 8.54 -17.51 12.36
N GLU A 216 9.54 -18.10 11.72
CA GLU A 216 9.39 -18.63 10.35
C GLU A 216 8.36 -19.78 10.25
N ALA A 217 7.93 -20.32 11.37
CA ALA A 217 6.99 -21.45 11.42
C ALA A 217 5.63 -21.15 10.78
N ASN A 218 5.30 -19.88 10.58
CA ASN A 218 3.98 -19.45 10.13
C ASN A 218 3.86 -19.28 8.61
N PHE A 219 4.91 -19.59 7.85
CA PHE A 219 4.88 -19.51 6.39
C PHE A 219 4.33 -20.78 5.69
N GLY A 220 3.53 -21.58 6.38
CA GLY A 220 2.86 -22.71 5.75
C GLY A 220 3.82 -23.72 5.11
N LYS A 221 4.94 -24.01 5.77
CA LYS A 221 5.94 -24.97 5.28
C LYS A 221 5.35 -26.37 5.10
N GLY A 222 4.80 -26.63 3.91
CA GLY A 222 4.67 -27.98 3.39
C GLY A 222 6.01 -28.40 2.81
N SER A 223 6.38 -29.69 2.93
CA SER A 223 7.47 -30.22 2.13
C SER A 223 7.01 -30.34 0.70
N ARG A 224 7.67 -29.68 -0.23
CA ARG A 224 7.47 -29.91 -1.66
C ARG A 224 8.13 -31.24 -2.04
N PRO A 225 7.60 -32.00 -3.02
CA PRO A 225 8.28 -33.14 -3.61
C PRO A 225 9.67 -32.74 -4.12
N ALA A 226 10.60 -33.69 -4.20
CA ALA A 226 11.95 -33.43 -4.70
C ALA A 226 11.96 -33.01 -6.19
N ASP A 227 10.95 -33.44 -6.95
CA ASP A 227 10.72 -33.12 -8.35
C ASP A 227 9.75 -31.92 -8.55
N PHE A 228 9.64 -31.06 -7.56
CA PHE A 228 8.79 -29.88 -7.68
C PHE A 228 9.47 -28.77 -8.50
N ASP A 229 10.77 -28.61 -8.37
CA ASP A 229 11.64 -27.62 -9.00
C ASP A 229 13.04 -28.26 -9.04
N THR A 230 13.32 -28.98 -10.15
CA THR A 230 14.47 -29.90 -10.25
C THR A 230 15.79 -29.15 -10.36
N ASP A 231 15.82 -28.04 -11.09
CA ASP A 231 17.03 -27.24 -11.32
C ASP A 231 17.18 -26.07 -10.33
N ASN A 232 16.18 -25.87 -9.46
CA ASN A 232 16.14 -24.88 -8.40
C ASN A 232 16.22 -23.43 -8.89
N ASP A 233 15.55 -23.10 -9.99
CA ASP A 233 15.47 -21.76 -10.55
C ASP A 233 14.29 -20.93 -10.01
N GLY A 234 13.37 -21.59 -9.28
CA GLY A 234 12.19 -20.96 -8.68
C GLY A 234 10.90 -21.16 -9.47
N ILE A 235 10.96 -21.82 -10.64
CA ILE A 235 9.79 -22.17 -11.46
C ILE A 235 9.52 -23.69 -11.27
N PRO A 236 8.28 -24.11 -10.97
CA PRO A 236 8.00 -25.55 -10.83
C PRO A 236 8.07 -26.30 -12.15
N ASP A 237 8.64 -27.52 -12.16
CA ASP A 237 8.78 -28.42 -13.32
C ASP A 237 7.50 -28.56 -14.14
N ALA A 238 6.36 -28.70 -13.46
CA ALA A 238 5.06 -28.84 -14.12
C ALA A 238 4.64 -27.55 -14.86
N TRP A 239 4.96 -26.39 -14.29
CA TRP A 239 4.65 -25.11 -14.91
C TRP A 239 5.59 -24.86 -16.11
N GLU A 240 6.86 -25.17 -15.99
CA GLU A 240 7.85 -25.08 -17.07
C GLU A 240 7.44 -25.94 -18.24
N THR A 241 7.16 -27.21 -17.99
CA THR A 241 6.70 -28.16 -19.02
C THR A 241 5.47 -27.66 -19.75
N ALA A 242 4.47 -27.12 -19.02
CA ALA A 242 3.25 -26.57 -19.62
C ALA A 242 3.51 -25.37 -20.52
N ASN A 243 4.53 -24.58 -20.19
CA ASN A 243 4.88 -23.33 -20.86
C ASN A 243 6.07 -23.47 -21.85
N GLY A 244 6.60 -24.68 -22.04
CA GLY A 244 7.64 -24.97 -23.00
C GLY A 244 9.05 -24.57 -22.56
N LEU A 245 9.25 -24.48 -21.24
CA LEU A 245 10.56 -24.33 -20.60
C LEU A 245 11.16 -25.72 -20.26
N ASN A 246 12.40 -25.75 -19.85
CA ASN A 246 13.13 -26.98 -19.56
C ASN A 246 13.38 -27.15 -18.04
N PRO A 247 12.71 -28.08 -17.34
CA PRO A 247 12.87 -28.30 -15.90
C PRO A 247 14.26 -28.72 -15.42
N ASN A 248 15.24 -28.79 -16.32
CA ASN A 248 16.63 -29.13 -15.99
C ASN A 248 17.62 -28.06 -16.44
N ASP A 249 17.15 -26.85 -16.73
CA ASP A 249 17.98 -25.73 -17.20
C ASP A 249 17.62 -24.42 -16.49
N ALA A 250 18.17 -24.23 -15.30
CA ALA A 250 17.95 -23.02 -14.49
C ALA A 250 18.26 -21.69 -15.22
N SER A 251 18.92 -21.73 -16.38
CA SER A 251 19.24 -20.50 -17.10
C SER A 251 18.05 -19.94 -17.89
N ASP A 252 17.05 -20.76 -18.21
CA ASP A 252 15.91 -20.33 -19.00
C ASP A 252 14.93 -19.46 -18.21
N ALA A 253 14.91 -19.57 -16.86
CA ALA A 253 14.15 -18.67 -15.99
C ALA A 253 14.46 -17.18 -16.21
N LEU A 254 15.70 -16.88 -16.56
CA LEU A 254 16.16 -15.51 -16.77
C LEU A 254 16.05 -15.04 -18.23
N THR A 255 15.57 -15.91 -19.11
CA THR A 255 15.27 -15.52 -20.51
C THR A 255 13.87 -14.86 -20.61
N TYR A 256 13.56 -14.33 -21.77
CA TYR A 256 12.30 -13.58 -22.04
C TYR A 256 11.43 -14.35 -23.04
N SER A 257 11.57 -15.66 -23.15
CA SER A 257 10.96 -16.44 -24.23
C SER A 257 9.42 -16.51 -24.13
N LEU A 258 8.85 -16.29 -22.97
CA LEU A 258 7.39 -16.29 -22.75
C LEU A 258 6.76 -14.90 -22.96
N ASP A 259 7.55 -13.84 -22.93
CA ASP A 259 7.06 -12.49 -23.10
C ASP A 259 7.45 -11.94 -24.48
N GLU A 260 6.48 -11.83 -25.42
CA GLU A 260 6.71 -11.29 -26.76
C GLU A 260 7.27 -9.86 -26.78
N LYS A 261 7.01 -9.08 -25.70
CA LYS A 261 7.55 -7.70 -25.58
C LYS A 261 8.92 -7.66 -24.90
N GLY A 262 9.35 -8.75 -24.31
CA GLY A 262 10.62 -8.83 -23.59
C GLY A 262 10.71 -7.93 -22.35
N TYR A 263 9.59 -7.65 -21.69
CA TYR A 263 9.55 -6.84 -20.46
C TYR A 263 9.80 -7.68 -19.22
N TYR A 264 9.36 -8.95 -19.24
CA TYR A 264 9.40 -9.86 -18.11
C TYR A 264 10.22 -11.11 -18.44
N THR A 265 11.09 -11.49 -17.54
CA THR A 265 11.75 -12.81 -17.59
C THR A 265 10.73 -13.91 -17.37
N ASN A 266 11.07 -15.15 -17.73
CA ASN A 266 10.18 -16.29 -17.54
C ASN A 266 9.82 -16.49 -16.06
N LEU A 267 10.77 -16.27 -15.15
CA LEU A 267 10.51 -16.29 -13.71
C LEU A 267 9.51 -15.21 -13.28
N GLU A 268 9.60 -14.01 -13.84
CA GLU A 268 8.64 -12.94 -13.56
C GLU A 268 7.27 -13.25 -14.14
N VAL A 269 7.18 -13.87 -15.32
CA VAL A 269 5.91 -14.35 -15.89
C VAL A 269 5.28 -15.38 -14.97
N TYR A 270 6.06 -16.35 -14.48
CA TYR A 270 5.60 -17.33 -13.49
C TYR A 270 5.10 -16.65 -12.20
N ALA A 271 5.93 -15.79 -11.61
CA ALA A 271 5.58 -15.10 -10.37
C ALA A 271 4.28 -14.26 -10.51
N ASN A 272 4.14 -13.56 -11.64
CA ASN A 272 2.92 -12.80 -11.95
C ASN A 272 1.70 -13.72 -12.14
N SER A 273 1.88 -14.89 -12.75
CA SER A 273 0.78 -15.85 -12.96
C SER A 273 0.11 -16.30 -11.64
N LEU A 274 0.87 -16.33 -10.54
CA LEU A 274 0.37 -16.70 -9.23
C LEU A 274 -0.62 -15.67 -8.64
N VAL A 275 -0.51 -14.41 -9.03
CA VAL A 275 -1.27 -13.30 -8.44
C VAL A 275 -2.11 -12.51 -9.47
N GLU A 276 -2.09 -12.90 -10.73
CA GLU A 276 -2.75 -12.17 -11.82
C GLU A 276 -4.25 -11.97 -11.56
N ASP A 277 -4.96 -13.01 -11.12
CA ASP A 277 -6.38 -12.92 -10.81
C ASP A 277 -6.65 -12.00 -9.60
N ILE A 278 -5.73 -11.97 -8.62
CA ILE A 278 -5.80 -11.06 -7.48
C ILE A 278 -5.63 -9.62 -7.94
N MET A 279 -4.65 -9.37 -8.81
CA MET A 279 -4.38 -8.05 -9.38
C MET A 279 -5.57 -7.56 -10.21
N LYS A 280 -6.11 -8.40 -11.09
CA LYS A 280 -7.31 -8.09 -11.88
C LYS A 280 -8.53 -7.79 -10.99
N ALA A 281 -8.75 -8.58 -9.94
CA ALA A 281 -9.81 -8.33 -8.97
C ALA A 281 -9.58 -7.02 -8.19
N GLY A 282 -8.33 -6.71 -7.85
CA GLY A 282 -7.93 -5.44 -7.24
C GLY A 282 -8.29 -4.24 -8.11
N ASN A 283 -8.16 -4.35 -9.43
CA ASN A 283 -8.41 -3.26 -10.38
C ASN A 283 -9.89 -3.08 -10.77
N THR A 284 -10.77 -3.98 -10.36
CA THR A 284 -12.22 -3.82 -10.62
C THR A 284 -12.79 -2.57 -9.99
N ASN A 285 -13.79 -1.96 -10.61
CA ASN A 285 -14.45 -0.72 -10.15
C ASN A 285 -13.52 0.52 -10.06
N ALA A 286 -12.42 0.52 -10.79
CA ALA A 286 -11.58 1.70 -10.89
C ALA A 286 -12.34 2.88 -11.50
N THR A 287 -12.10 4.08 -11.00
CA THR A 287 -12.61 5.34 -11.59
C THR A 287 -11.82 5.76 -12.81
N ASN A 288 -10.59 5.31 -12.90
CA ASN A 288 -9.71 5.38 -14.05
C ASN A 288 -8.92 4.07 -14.06
N ALA A 289 -9.00 3.31 -15.16
CA ALA A 289 -8.26 2.06 -15.34
C ALA A 289 -7.23 2.24 -16.44
N VAL A 290 -6.04 1.74 -16.19
CA VAL A 290 -4.97 1.63 -17.18
C VAL A 290 -4.97 0.20 -17.70
N ASP A 291 -4.81 0.03 -19.00
CA ASP A 291 -4.59 -1.29 -19.58
C ASP A 291 -3.24 -1.82 -19.12
N GLU A 292 -3.30 -2.87 -18.32
CA GLU A 292 -2.11 -3.56 -17.84
C GLU A 292 -1.74 -4.69 -18.81
N TYR A 293 -0.45 -4.84 -19.04
CA TYR A 293 0.07 -5.90 -19.89
C TYR A 293 0.38 -7.14 -19.07
N TYR A 294 -0.23 -8.26 -19.43
CA TYR A 294 0.06 -9.57 -18.88
C TYR A 294 0.53 -10.50 -19.99
N PRO A 295 1.76 -11.05 -19.92
CA PRO A 295 2.22 -12.08 -20.84
C PRO A 295 1.33 -13.32 -20.76
N ALA A 296 1.08 -13.97 -21.89
CA ALA A 296 0.29 -15.19 -21.93
C ALA A 296 1.08 -16.36 -21.32
N TRP A 297 0.41 -17.15 -20.50
CA TRP A 297 0.94 -18.35 -19.91
C TRP A 297 -0.11 -19.48 -19.90
N LYS A 298 0.33 -20.74 -19.73
CA LYS A 298 -0.55 -21.89 -19.68
C LYS A 298 -0.59 -22.45 -18.27
N ASN A 299 -1.79 -22.62 -17.74
CA ASN A 299 -1.98 -23.27 -16.46
C ASN A 299 -1.76 -24.80 -16.65
N PRO A 300 -0.78 -25.42 -15.97
CA PRO A 300 -0.59 -26.86 -16.08
C PRO A 300 -1.83 -27.59 -15.55
N THR A 301 -2.36 -28.51 -16.38
CA THR A 301 -3.50 -29.34 -16.01
C THR A 301 -3.14 -30.22 -14.81
N GLY A 302 -3.73 -29.95 -13.64
CA GLY A 302 -3.50 -30.72 -12.41
C GLY A 302 -2.81 -29.96 -11.29
N ILE A 303 -2.23 -28.80 -11.53
CA ILE A 303 -1.99 -27.84 -10.46
C ILE A 303 -3.32 -27.12 -10.25
N SER A 304 -4.05 -27.56 -9.24
CA SER A 304 -5.25 -26.81 -8.82
C SER A 304 -4.81 -25.37 -8.54
N ASP A 305 -5.51 -24.41 -9.13
CA ASP A 305 -5.45 -23.03 -8.72
C ASP A 305 -5.28 -23.01 -7.20
N TYR A 306 -4.18 -22.44 -6.70
CA TYR A 306 -4.13 -22.14 -5.28
C TYR A 306 -5.26 -21.15 -5.06
N PRO A 307 -6.33 -21.56 -4.42
CA PRO A 307 -7.44 -20.65 -4.24
C PRO A 307 -6.94 -19.53 -3.41
N VAL A 308 -7.16 -18.32 -3.87
CA VAL A 308 -7.07 -17.14 -3.01
C VAL A 308 -8.07 -17.40 -1.89
N ILE A 309 -7.55 -17.91 -0.78
CA ILE A 309 -8.33 -18.15 0.41
C ILE A 309 -8.38 -16.83 1.14
N ASN A 310 -9.46 -16.08 0.95
CA ASN A 310 -9.78 -15.06 1.91
C ASN A 310 -10.31 -15.84 3.16
N PRO A 311 -9.58 -15.84 4.29
CA PRO A 311 -10.01 -16.53 5.49
C PRO A 311 -11.41 -16.09 5.96
N ASP A 312 -11.80 -14.86 5.65
CA ASP A 312 -13.11 -14.28 5.97
C ASP A 312 -14.25 -14.90 5.16
N ASP A 313 -13.95 -15.56 4.04
CA ASP A 313 -14.94 -16.26 3.22
C ASP A 313 -15.12 -17.72 3.62
N LEU A 314 -14.31 -18.22 4.54
CA LEU A 314 -14.43 -19.58 5.05
C LEU A 314 -15.69 -19.73 5.91
N VAL A 315 -16.65 -20.48 5.42
CA VAL A 315 -17.93 -20.71 6.11
C VAL A 315 -17.86 -21.93 6.99
N LYS A 316 -17.18 -22.98 6.54
CA LYS A 316 -17.16 -24.27 7.24
C LYS A 316 -15.91 -25.08 6.91
N VAL A 317 -15.39 -25.76 7.92
CA VAL A 317 -14.35 -26.79 7.77
C VAL A 317 -14.89 -28.12 8.28
N ASN A 318 -14.83 -29.14 7.46
CA ASN A 318 -15.14 -30.51 7.83
C ASN A 318 -13.87 -31.37 7.72
N TYR A 319 -13.71 -32.31 8.62
CA TYR A 319 -12.64 -33.30 8.57
C TYR A 319 -13.23 -34.68 8.31
N TYR A 320 -12.52 -35.49 7.55
CA TYR A 320 -12.89 -36.84 7.23
C TYR A 320 -11.68 -37.79 7.42
N SER A 321 -11.92 -38.99 7.81
CA SER A 321 -10.97 -40.10 7.73
C SER A 321 -10.72 -40.51 6.26
N LEU A 322 -9.69 -41.32 6.02
CA LEU A 322 -9.37 -41.77 4.66
C LEU A 322 -10.45 -42.59 4.00
N ASP A 323 -11.33 -43.24 4.77
CA ASP A 323 -12.50 -43.96 4.29
C ASP A 323 -13.72 -43.08 4.03
N GLY A 324 -13.58 -41.74 4.21
CA GLY A 324 -14.65 -40.79 3.98
C GLY A 324 -15.60 -40.54 5.15
N THR A 325 -15.35 -41.12 6.33
CA THR A 325 -16.20 -40.89 7.51
C THR A 325 -15.98 -39.48 8.06
N LEU A 326 -17.05 -38.73 8.30
CA LEU A 326 -17.00 -37.37 8.88
C LEU A 326 -16.53 -37.46 10.34
N LEU A 327 -15.51 -36.65 10.65
CA LEU A 327 -14.91 -36.56 11.98
C LEU A 327 -15.37 -35.28 12.68
N SER A 328 -15.54 -35.35 14.00
CA SER A 328 -15.85 -34.18 14.82
C SER A 328 -14.65 -33.24 14.98
N ALA A 329 -13.44 -33.76 14.86
CA ALA A 329 -12.16 -33.04 14.87
C ALA A 329 -11.09 -33.90 14.16
N PRO A 330 -9.98 -33.30 13.69
CA PRO A 330 -8.92 -34.08 13.06
C PRO A 330 -8.26 -35.04 14.05
N GLN A 331 -8.09 -36.29 13.65
CA GLN A 331 -7.45 -37.37 14.41
C GLN A 331 -5.97 -37.46 14.11
N THR A 332 -5.21 -38.13 14.99
CA THR A 332 -3.79 -38.42 14.75
C THR A 332 -3.60 -39.19 13.43
N GLY A 333 -2.69 -38.73 12.60
CA GLY A 333 -2.44 -39.27 11.27
C GLY A 333 -3.07 -38.45 10.14
N ILE A 334 -3.28 -39.07 9.00
CA ILE A 334 -3.79 -38.38 7.79
C ILE A 334 -5.29 -38.20 7.87
N ASN A 335 -5.75 -36.97 7.70
CA ASN A 335 -7.15 -36.59 7.59
C ASN A 335 -7.39 -35.88 6.25
N ILE A 336 -8.63 -35.95 5.75
CA ILE A 336 -9.09 -35.15 4.62
C ILE A 336 -9.83 -33.95 5.20
N ARG A 337 -9.34 -32.74 4.89
CA ARG A 337 -10.00 -31.49 5.27
C ARG A 337 -10.79 -30.94 4.09
N LYS A 338 -12.06 -30.63 4.30
CA LYS A 338 -12.95 -30.01 3.32
C LYS A 338 -13.35 -28.62 3.83
N MET A 339 -12.97 -27.60 3.09
CA MET A 339 -13.25 -26.20 3.37
C MET A 339 -14.35 -25.72 2.42
N ILE A 340 -15.35 -25.04 2.96
CA ILE A 340 -16.49 -24.51 2.21
C ILE A 340 -16.48 -22.99 2.38
N PHE A 341 -16.50 -22.26 1.27
CA PHE A 341 -16.43 -20.81 1.22
C PHE A 341 -17.78 -20.18 0.88
N ARG A 342 -17.96 -18.92 1.27
CA ARG A 342 -19.21 -18.16 1.08
C ARG A 342 -19.64 -18.06 -0.40
N ASN A 343 -18.71 -18.06 -1.32
CA ASN A 343 -18.94 -18.04 -2.76
C ASN A 343 -19.35 -19.41 -3.35
N GLY A 344 -19.56 -20.42 -2.49
CA GLY A 344 -19.90 -21.79 -2.88
C GLY A 344 -18.70 -22.66 -3.29
N LYS A 345 -17.48 -22.10 -3.32
CA LYS A 345 -16.26 -22.88 -3.61
C LYS A 345 -16.00 -23.90 -2.50
N VAL A 346 -15.56 -25.08 -2.89
CA VAL A 346 -15.19 -26.16 -1.96
C VAL A 346 -13.77 -26.59 -2.26
N LEU A 347 -12.94 -26.59 -1.24
CA LEU A 347 -11.58 -27.13 -1.30
C LEU A 347 -11.44 -28.37 -0.45
N THR A 348 -10.63 -29.29 -0.90
CA THR A 348 -10.33 -30.51 -0.17
C THR A 348 -8.83 -30.76 -0.20
N ASP A 349 -8.23 -30.91 0.96
CA ASP A 349 -6.80 -31.21 1.10
C ASP A 349 -6.57 -32.33 2.14
N LYS A 350 -5.34 -32.84 2.15
CA LYS A 350 -4.87 -33.78 3.18
C LYS A 350 -4.15 -33.02 4.26
N VAL A 351 -4.53 -33.26 5.51
CA VAL A 351 -3.86 -32.66 6.68
C VAL A 351 -3.38 -33.79 7.61
N ILE A 352 -2.20 -33.61 8.17
CA ILE A 352 -1.61 -34.54 9.16
C ILE A 352 -1.71 -33.87 10.53
N LYS A 353 -2.23 -34.60 11.51
CA LYS A 353 -2.29 -34.16 12.91
C LYS A 353 -1.34 -34.97 13.76
#